data_a4866ca1cc24feef5e52d8a1bfb941fd
#
_entry.id   a4866ca1cc24feef5e52d8a1bfb941fd
#
_cell.length_a   1.000
_cell.length_b   1.000
_cell.length_c   1.000
_cell.angle_alpha   90.00
_cell.angle_beta   90.00
_cell.angle_gamma   90.00
#
_symmetry.space_group_name_H-M   'P 1'
#
loop_
_entity.id
_entity.type
_entity.pdbx_description
1 polymer ?
#
loop_
_entity_poly.entity_id
_entity_poly.type
_entity_poly.pdbx_seq_one_letter_code
_entity_poly.pdbx_strand_id
1 'polypeptide(L)'
;LLGALALAALVGLFFLIKAAAGWARGGQASSVSAAQSVSASAPPASSGEPAADPNAPADPALWSLILTNTTNPLPEGYAPELASVGSNSRNGEQFMDARVKEPLEQMFAAAKADGIELVARSAYRSTQEQTTLFNSMKQDYINQGMSEEEAFAATKQWRNEPGTSEHETGLAVD
;
A
#
# COMPACT_ATOMS: atom_id res chain seq x y z
N LEU A 1 -48.85 -23.74 22.48
CA LEU A 1 -48.43 -23.07 23.71
C LEU A 1 -46.98 -22.68 23.60
N LEU A 2 -46.75 -21.41 23.34
CA LEU A 2 -45.78 -20.47 23.96
C LEU A 2 -44.36 -21.02 24.10
N GLY A 3 -43.33 -20.42 23.56
CA GLY A 3 -42.91 -19.06 23.54
C GLY A 3 -41.72 -18.88 22.64
N ALA A 4 -41.91 -18.01 21.71
CA ALA A 4 -40.88 -17.28 21.05
C ALA A 4 -40.29 -16.27 22.05
N LEU A 5 -39.00 -16.17 22.18
CA LEU A 5 -38.38 -14.99 22.73
C LEU A 5 -37.06 -14.73 21.99
N ALA A 6 -37.16 -13.72 21.22
CA ALA A 6 -36.21 -12.85 20.66
C ALA A 6 -35.03 -12.58 21.61
N LEU A 7 -33.83 -12.70 21.11
CA LEU A 7 -32.67 -11.95 21.58
C LEU A 7 -32.08 -11.18 20.41
N ALA A 8 -32.74 -10.09 20.13
CA ALA A 8 -32.21 -9.04 19.28
C ALA A 8 -31.51 -7.99 20.16
N ALA A 9 -30.49 -7.42 19.58
CA ALA A 9 -29.90 -6.13 19.90
C ALA A 9 -29.06 -6.02 21.16
N LEU A 10 -27.77 -5.80 20.93
CA LEU A 10 -27.03 -4.64 21.44
C LEU A 10 -25.61 -4.63 20.85
N VAL A 11 -25.53 -4.17 19.62
CA VAL A 11 -24.30 -3.52 19.16
C VAL A 11 -24.72 -2.13 18.72
N GLY A 12 -24.76 -1.27 19.69
CA GLY A 12 -25.04 0.14 19.52
C GLY A 12 -24.00 0.95 20.25
N LEU A 13 -23.29 1.70 19.48
CA LEU A 13 -22.89 3.05 19.79
C LEU A 13 -21.86 3.28 20.91
N PHE A 14 -20.59 3.38 20.54
CA PHE A 14 -19.65 4.25 21.21
C PHE A 14 -18.77 4.97 20.19
N PHE A 15 -19.34 6.02 19.60
CA PHE A 15 -18.56 7.14 19.09
C PHE A 15 -19.15 8.39 19.71
N LEU A 16 -18.53 8.87 20.76
CA LEU A 16 -18.74 10.20 21.27
C LEU A 16 -17.42 10.96 21.24
N ILE A 17 -17.39 11.81 20.25
CA ILE A 17 -16.52 12.95 20.02
C ILE A 17 -16.37 13.76 21.30
N LYS A 18 -15.14 14.05 21.70
CA LYS A 18 -14.82 15.25 22.45
C LYS A 18 -13.85 16.11 21.65
N ALA A 19 -14.42 17.09 21.01
CA ALA A 19 -13.72 18.28 20.60
C ALA A 19 -13.69 19.27 21.74
N ALA A 20 -12.70 20.13 21.71
CA ALA A 20 -12.57 21.47 22.27
C ALA A 20 -11.65 21.64 23.46
N ALA A 21 -10.65 22.39 23.28
CA ALA A 21 -10.25 23.73 23.73
C ALA A 21 -8.74 23.80 23.52
N GLY A 22 -8.17 24.63 22.69
CA GLY A 22 -8.17 26.06 22.74
C GLY A 22 -7.10 26.55 23.71
N TRP A 23 -5.87 26.78 23.22
CA TRP A 23 -4.92 27.65 23.89
C TRP A 23 -4.17 28.48 22.83
N ALA A 24 -4.58 29.71 22.73
CA ALA A 24 -3.81 30.79 22.14
C ALA A 24 -3.02 31.49 23.24
N ARG A 25 -1.80 31.84 22.98
CA ARG A 25 -0.93 32.97 23.40
C ARG A 25 0.51 32.51 23.19
N GLY A 26 1.32 33.20 22.51
CA GLY A 26 1.61 34.60 22.36
C GLY A 26 3.07 34.78 22.58
N GLY A 27 3.73 35.44 21.69
CA GLY A 27 4.92 36.18 22.10
C GLY A 27 6.24 35.83 21.45
N GLN A 28 6.64 36.70 20.57
CA GLN A 28 7.92 37.34 20.38
C GLN A 28 8.93 36.71 19.41
N ALA A 29 9.10 37.49 18.39
CA ALA A 29 10.20 37.50 17.47
C ALA A 29 11.56 37.73 18.19
N SER A 30 12.57 37.03 17.76
CA SER A 30 13.95 37.52 17.82
C SER A 30 14.66 37.06 16.56
N SER A 31 14.95 38.04 15.76
CA SER A 31 15.85 37.99 14.63
C SER A 31 17.29 37.79 15.11
N VAL A 32 17.93 36.79 14.58
CA VAL A 32 19.40 36.85 14.43
C VAL A 32 19.80 36.22 13.09
N SER A 33 20.31 37.10 12.28
CA SER A 33 21.07 36.85 11.07
C SER A 33 22.36 36.10 11.39
N ALA A 34 22.69 35.08 10.60
CA ALA A 34 24.02 34.81 10.14
C ALA A 34 24.01 33.75 9.04
N ALA A 35 24.27 34.20 7.84
CA ALA A 35 24.64 33.38 6.72
C ALA A 35 25.92 32.63 7.00
N GLN A 36 25.92 31.31 6.90
CA GLN A 36 27.13 30.56 6.56
C GLN A 36 26.74 29.56 5.49
N SER A 37 27.13 29.88 4.28
CA SER A 37 27.18 29.00 3.13
C SER A 37 28.22 27.90 3.38
N VAL A 38 27.76 26.74 3.81
CA VAL A 38 28.57 25.53 3.70
C VAL A 38 28.22 24.86 2.36
N SER A 39 29.18 25.04 1.43
CA SER A 39 29.21 24.27 0.20
C SER A 39 29.35 22.79 0.56
N ALA A 40 28.23 22.05 0.63
CA ALA A 40 28.31 20.62 0.70
C ALA A 40 28.62 20.11 -0.70
N SER A 41 29.86 19.70 -0.91
CA SER A 41 30.22 18.88 -2.06
C SER A 41 29.38 17.63 -2.05
N ALA A 42 28.54 17.45 -3.07
CA ALA A 42 27.84 16.20 -3.33
C ALA A 42 28.88 15.08 -3.47
N PRO A 43 28.68 13.92 -2.85
CA PRO A 43 29.51 12.76 -3.13
C PRO A 43 29.38 12.39 -4.61
N PRO A 44 30.43 11.86 -5.24
CA PRO A 44 30.38 11.45 -6.62
C PRO A 44 29.26 10.40 -6.79
N ALA A 45 28.39 10.64 -7.75
CA ALA A 45 27.40 9.65 -8.14
C ALA A 45 28.14 8.37 -8.53
N SER A 46 27.98 7.35 -7.70
CA SER A 46 28.38 5.99 -8.05
C SER A 46 27.53 5.57 -9.23
N SER A 47 28.12 5.57 -10.42
CA SER A 47 27.54 4.95 -11.61
C SER A 47 27.67 3.43 -11.51
N GLY A 48 27.10 2.85 -10.45
CA GLY A 48 26.83 1.43 -10.38
C GLY A 48 25.59 1.17 -11.23
N GLU A 49 25.75 0.38 -12.27
CA GLU A 49 24.65 -0.24 -12.98
C GLU A 49 23.74 -0.89 -11.92
N PRO A 50 22.42 -0.60 -11.90
CA PRO A 50 21.55 -1.20 -10.91
C PRO A 50 21.68 -2.72 -11.04
N ALA A 51 21.88 -3.41 -9.92
CA ALA A 51 21.94 -4.86 -9.88
C ALA A 51 20.72 -5.42 -10.61
N ALA A 52 20.94 -6.34 -11.55
CA ALA A 52 19.87 -6.97 -12.30
C ALA A 52 18.87 -7.62 -11.32
N ASP A 53 17.60 -7.32 -11.48
CA ASP A 53 16.52 -7.90 -10.70
C ASP A 53 16.50 -9.45 -10.95
N PRO A 54 16.78 -10.29 -9.94
CA PRO A 54 16.78 -11.74 -10.12
C PRO A 54 15.41 -12.32 -10.49
N ASN A 55 14.33 -11.57 -10.27
CA ASN A 55 12.96 -11.95 -10.61
C ASN A 55 12.49 -11.37 -11.94
N ALA A 56 13.29 -10.48 -12.55
CA ALA A 56 12.97 -9.94 -13.86
C ALA A 56 13.08 -11.04 -14.92
N PRO A 57 12.17 -11.07 -15.91
CA PRO A 57 12.34 -11.93 -17.06
C PRO A 57 13.67 -11.66 -17.76
N ALA A 58 14.34 -12.72 -18.25
CA ALA A 58 15.59 -12.60 -19.01
C ALA A 58 15.42 -11.74 -20.28
N ASP A 59 14.21 -11.72 -20.85
CA ASP A 59 13.82 -10.87 -21.96
C ASP A 59 13.10 -9.62 -21.42
N PRO A 60 13.63 -8.41 -21.61
CA PRO A 60 12.97 -7.16 -21.19
C PRO A 60 11.57 -6.97 -21.80
N ALA A 61 11.24 -7.63 -22.90
CA ALA A 61 9.90 -7.59 -23.49
C ALA A 61 8.86 -8.34 -22.62
N LEU A 62 9.30 -9.20 -21.71
CA LEU A 62 8.45 -10.00 -20.82
C LEU A 62 8.34 -9.37 -19.40
N TRP A 63 8.59 -8.09 -19.27
CA TRP A 63 8.55 -7.36 -17.99
C TRP A 63 7.26 -7.58 -17.17
N SER A 64 6.15 -7.88 -17.82
CA SER A 64 4.87 -8.16 -17.18
C SER A 64 4.79 -9.56 -16.53
N LEU A 65 5.81 -10.39 -16.73
CA LEU A 65 5.90 -11.76 -16.19
C LEU A 65 6.83 -11.84 -14.97
N ILE A 66 7.05 -10.72 -14.27
CA ILE A 66 7.82 -10.73 -13.04
C ILE A 66 7.17 -11.67 -12.03
N LEU A 67 7.96 -12.61 -11.51
CA LEU A 67 7.51 -13.57 -10.51
C LEU A 67 7.80 -13.03 -9.11
N THR A 68 6.76 -12.87 -8.30
CA THR A 68 6.90 -12.58 -6.88
C THR A 68 6.00 -13.48 -6.04
N ASN A 69 6.56 -14.02 -4.97
CA ASN A 69 5.87 -14.82 -3.96
C ASN A 69 6.82 -15.05 -2.77
N THR A 70 6.42 -15.87 -1.81
CA THR A 70 7.22 -16.16 -0.60
C THR A 70 8.57 -16.80 -0.85
N THR A 71 8.79 -17.42 -2.01
CA THR A 71 10.08 -18.02 -2.41
C THR A 71 10.86 -17.18 -3.41
N ASN A 72 10.21 -16.19 -4.01
CA ASN A 72 10.80 -15.24 -4.95
C ASN A 72 10.43 -13.82 -4.51
N PRO A 73 11.03 -13.30 -3.44
CA PRO A 73 10.78 -11.94 -2.99
C PRO A 73 11.33 -10.94 -4.00
N LEU A 74 10.65 -9.79 -4.11
CA LEU A 74 11.17 -8.67 -4.90
C LEU A 74 12.52 -8.20 -4.35
N PRO A 75 13.41 -7.69 -5.20
CA PRO A 75 14.67 -7.12 -4.76
C PRO A 75 14.48 -5.98 -3.79
N GLU A 76 15.43 -5.80 -2.88
CA GLU A 76 15.42 -4.65 -1.98
C GLU A 76 15.42 -3.34 -2.78
N GLY A 77 14.50 -2.43 -2.44
CA GLY A 77 14.35 -1.16 -3.12
C GLY A 77 13.60 -1.24 -4.45
N TYR A 78 12.98 -2.38 -4.78
CA TYR A 78 12.11 -2.46 -5.96
C TYR A 78 11.03 -1.38 -5.90
N ALA A 79 10.96 -0.56 -6.94
CA ALA A 79 9.98 0.52 -7.07
C ALA A 79 9.66 0.72 -8.57
N PRO A 80 8.47 0.34 -9.04
CA PRO A 80 8.08 0.58 -10.42
C PRO A 80 7.81 2.07 -10.65
N GLU A 81 7.96 2.51 -11.89
CA GLU A 81 7.42 3.80 -12.29
C GLU A 81 5.90 3.75 -12.27
N LEU A 82 5.27 4.70 -11.57
CA LEU A 82 3.84 4.65 -11.30
C LEU A 82 3.05 5.65 -12.15
N ALA A 83 1.87 5.24 -12.58
CA ALA A 83 0.86 6.10 -13.18
C ALA A 83 -0.49 5.93 -12.46
N SER A 84 -1.26 7.02 -12.39
CA SER A 84 -2.61 6.99 -11.80
C SER A 84 -3.58 6.18 -12.67
N VAL A 85 -4.42 5.39 -12.02
CA VAL A 85 -5.57 4.70 -12.64
C VAL A 85 -6.69 5.68 -13.01
N GLY A 86 -6.67 6.90 -12.46
CA GLY A 86 -7.63 7.95 -12.78
C GLY A 86 -9.01 7.72 -12.16
N SER A 87 -10.05 8.11 -12.89
CA SER A 87 -11.43 8.16 -12.38
C SER A 87 -12.05 6.79 -12.06
N ASN A 88 -11.47 5.72 -12.56
CA ASN A 88 -11.90 4.35 -12.23
C ASN A 88 -11.38 3.85 -10.88
N SER A 89 -10.71 4.70 -10.11
CA SER A 89 -10.24 4.37 -8.76
C SER A 89 -11.36 4.45 -7.73
N ARG A 90 -11.33 3.52 -6.76
CA ARG A 90 -12.15 3.55 -5.55
C ARG A 90 -11.24 3.48 -4.32
N ASN A 91 -11.71 3.99 -3.17
CA ASN A 91 -10.92 4.09 -1.94
C ASN A 91 -9.72 5.04 -2.04
N GLY A 92 -9.87 6.12 -2.80
CA GLY A 92 -8.80 7.09 -3.09
C GLY A 92 -8.12 6.81 -4.41
N GLU A 93 -7.13 7.61 -4.72
CA GLU A 93 -6.36 7.47 -5.96
C GLU A 93 -5.55 6.17 -5.92
N GLN A 94 -5.64 5.41 -7.00
CA GLN A 94 -4.92 4.16 -7.18
C GLN A 94 -3.85 4.33 -8.25
N PHE A 95 -2.74 3.65 -8.07
CA PHE A 95 -1.59 3.71 -8.97
C PHE A 95 -1.25 2.31 -9.47
N MET A 96 -0.67 2.23 -10.66
CA MET A 96 -0.12 1.02 -11.25
C MET A 96 1.20 1.32 -11.94
N ASP A 97 1.93 0.28 -12.34
CA ASP A 97 3.08 0.43 -13.23
C ASP A 97 2.67 1.23 -14.48
N ALA A 98 3.43 2.27 -14.81
CA ALA A 98 3.10 3.18 -15.91
C ALA A 98 2.91 2.47 -17.26
N ARG A 99 3.57 1.33 -17.45
CA ARG A 99 3.49 0.52 -18.68
C ARG A 99 2.14 -0.15 -18.87
N VAL A 100 1.37 -0.40 -17.78
CA VAL A 100 0.03 -1.03 -17.85
C VAL A 100 -1.09 -0.01 -17.93
N LYS A 101 -0.82 1.29 -17.84
CA LYS A 101 -1.86 2.32 -17.82
C LYS A 101 -2.76 2.25 -19.04
N GLU A 102 -2.19 2.29 -20.23
CA GLU A 102 -2.98 2.29 -21.49
C GLU A 102 -3.78 0.99 -21.67
N PRO A 103 -3.21 -0.23 -21.50
CA PRO A 103 -3.98 -1.47 -21.54
C PRO A 103 -5.13 -1.51 -20.52
N LEU A 104 -4.93 -0.97 -19.32
CA LEU A 104 -5.95 -0.92 -18.27
C LEU A 104 -7.09 0.03 -18.66
N GLU A 105 -6.78 1.20 -19.19
CA GLU A 105 -7.78 2.16 -19.67
C GLU A 105 -8.61 1.56 -20.83
N GLN A 106 -7.98 0.82 -21.74
CA GLN A 106 -8.66 0.09 -22.82
C GLN A 106 -9.61 -0.99 -22.25
N MET A 107 -9.18 -1.73 -21.24
CA MET A 107 -10.01 -2.72 -20.55
C MET A 107 -11.24 -2.08 -19.89
N PHE A 108 -11.07 -0.97 -19.18
CA PHE A 108 -12.18 -0.24 -18.58
C PHE A 108 -13.15 0.31 -19.63
N ALA A 109 -12.63 0.84 -20.74
CA ALA A 109 -13.45 1.36 -21.83
C ALA A 109 -14.26 0.24 -22.52
N ALA A 110 -13.67 -0.92 -22.75
CA ALA A 110 -14.34 -2.08 -23.32
C ALA A 110 -15.44 -2.60 -22.40
N ALA A 111 -15.15 -2.78 -21.11
CA ALA A 111 -16.16 -3.20 -20.14
C ALA A 111 -17.33 -2.22 -20.07
N LYS A 112 -17.05 -0.92 -20.09
CA LYS A 112 -18.09 0.11 -20.08
C LYS A 112 -18.96 0.06 -21.34
N ALA A 113 -18.38 -0.23 -22.49
CA ALA A 113 -19.14 -0.42 -23.74
C ALA A 113 -20.10 -1.61 -23.66
N ASP A 114 -19.74 -2.64 -22.88
CA ASP A 114 -20.58 -3.81 -22.59
C ASP A 114 -21.57 -3.57 -21.43
N GLY A 115 -21.63 -2.34 -20.91
CA GLY A 115 -22.52 -1.98 -19.78
C GLY A 115 -22.00 -2.40 -18.41
N ILE A 116 -20.71 -2.77 -18.29
CA ILE A 116 -20.06 -3.18 -17.06
C ILE A 116 -19.19 -2.03 -16.53
N GLU A 117 -19.45 -1.60 -15.29
CA GLU A 117 -18.63 -0.60 -14.63
C GLU A 117 -17.55 -1.28 -13.78
N LEU A 118 -16.32 -1.29 -14.25
CA LEU A 118 -15.17 -1.77 -13.50
C LEU A 118 -14.54 -0.62 -12.73
N VAL A 119 -14.08 -0.90 -11.51
CA VAL A 119 -13.38 0.05 -10.65
C VAL A 119 -12.18 -0.63 -9.98
N ALA A 120 -11.04 0.04 -9.95
CA ALA A 120 -9.88 -0.39 -9.19
C ALA A 120 -10.08 -0.06 -7.71
N ARG A 121 -10.09 -1.07 -6.86
CA ARG A 121 -10.23 -0.93 -5.40
C ARG A 121 -8.89 -0.93 -4.67
N SER A 122 -7.96 -1.70 -5.17
CA SER A 122 -6.59 -1.84 -4.68
C SER A 122 -5.69 -2.13 -5.87
N ALA A 123 -4.63 -1.37 -6.03
CA ALA A 123 -3.67 -1.56 -7.10
C ALA A 123 -2.25 -1.60 -6.51
N TYR A 124 -1.31 -0.76 -6.96
CA TYR A 124 0.03 -0.74 -6.39
C TYR A 124 -0.01 -0.53 -4.87
N ARG A 125 0.87 -1.22 -4.20
CA ARG A 125 1.10 -1.10 -2.76
C ARG A 125 2.60 -1.11 -2.51
N SER A 126 3.10 -0.07 -1.88
CA SER A 126 4.51 -0.03 -1.49
C SER A 126 4.86 -1.09 -0.45
N THR A 127 6.12 -1.48 -0.37
CA THR A 127 6.62 -2.39 0.68
C THR A 127 6.34 -1.85 2.09
N GLN A 128 6.37 -0.54 2.26
CA GLN A 128 6.02 0.10 3.54
C GLN A 128 4.55 -0.09 3.90
N GLU A 129 3.65 0.06 2.94
CA GLU A 129 2.21 -0.18 3.14
C GLU A 129 1.93 -1.65 3.39
N GLN A 130 2.58 -2.55 2.64
CA GLN A 130 2.47 -3.99 2.86
C GLN A 130 2.94 -4.37 4.27
N THR A 131 4.04 -3.80 4.73
CA THR A 131 4.57 -3.98 6.09
C THR A 131 3.55 -3.53 7.14
N THR A 132 2.93 -2.38 6.93
CA THR A 132 1.92 -1.85 7.85
C THR A 132 0.71 -2.77 7.92
N LEU A 133 0.20 -3.22 6.76
CA LEU A 133 -0.95 -4.13 6.69
C LEU A 133 -0.65 -5.50 7.32
N PHE A 134 0.52 -6.04 7.06
CA PHE A 134 0.95 -7.32 7.63
C PHE A 134 1.06 -7.23 9.16
N ASN A 135 1.77 -6.22 9.65
CA ASN A 135 1.98 -6.03 11.10
C ASN A 135 0.68 -5.70 11.84
N SER A 136 -0.24 -4.94 11.24
CA SER A 136 -1.55 -4.67 11.83
C SER A 136 -2.34 -5.96 12.03
N MET A 137 -2.44 -6.82 11.02
CA MET A 137 -3.15 -8.09 11.13
C MET A 137 -2.47 -9.03 12.14
N LYS A 138 -1.13 -9.10 12.13
CA LYS A 138 -0.38 -9.89 13.13
C LYS A 138 -0.69 -9.39 14.54
N GLN A 139 -0.71 -8.09 14.77
CA GLN A 139 -1.03 -7.50 16.07
C GLN A 139 -2.47 -7.81 16.51
N ASP A 140 -3.43 -7.82 15.58
CA ASP A 140 -4.80 -8.19 15.88
C ASP A 140 -4.90 -9.63 16.37
N TYR A 141 -4.15 -10.57 15.82
CA TYR A 141 -4.08 -11.95 16.31
C TYR A 141 -3.40 -12.05 17.69
N ILE A 142 -2.34 -11.28 17.93
CA ILE A 142 -1.69 -11.20 19.24
C ILE A 142 -2.68 -10.68 20.29
N ASN A 143 -3.45 -9.63 19.95
CA ASN A 143 -4.48 -9.07 20.84
C ASN A 143 -5.62 -10.06 21.14
N GLN A 144 -5.83 -11.06 20.28
CA GLN A 144 -6.76 -12.17 20.48
C GLN A 144 -6.16 -13.31 21.33
N GLY A 145 -4.91 -13.18 21.78
CA GLY A 145 -4.25 -14.11 22.68
C GLY A 145 -3.33 -15.13 21.99
N MET A 146 -3.06 -14.99 20.69
CA MET A 146 -2.07 -15.82 20.01
C MET A 146 -0.65 -15.40 20.40
N SER A 147 0.28 -16.34 20.44
CA SER A 147 1.71 -16.05 20.50
C SER A 147 2.17 -15.33 19.22
N GLU A 148 3.33 -14.69 19.26
CA GLU A 148 3.88 -14.03 18.05
C GLU A 148 4.06 -14.99 16.88
N GLU A 149 4.49 -16.22 17.14
CA GLU A 149 4.70 -17.24 16.13
C GLU A 149 3.38 -17.70 15.50
N GLU A 150 2.37 -17.97 16.32
CA GLU A 150 1.02 -18.33 15.87
C GLU A 150 0.37 -17.19 15.07
N ALA A 151 0.48 -15.96 15.57
CA ALA A 151 -0.04 -14.77 14.89
C ALA A 151 0.64 -14.53 13.55
N PHE A 152 1.95 -14.71 13.45
CA PHE A 152 2.70 -14.63 12.21
C PHE A 152 2.23 -15.69 11.21
N ALA A 153 2.14 -16.95 11.63
CA ALA A 153 1.67 -18.04 10.78
C ALA A 153 0.22 -17.84 10.31
N ALA A 154 -0.66 -17.35 11.19
CA ALA A 154 -2.04 -17.02 10.83
C ALA A 154 -2.12 -15.85 9.84
N THR A 155 -1.31 -14.82 10.02
CA THR A 155 -1.26 -13.66 9.12
C THR A 155 -0.85 -14.08 7.71
N LYS A 156 0.15 -14.94 7.58
CA LYS A 156 0.63 -15.46 6.27
C LYS A 156 -0.42 -16.20 5.46
N GLN A 157 -1.48 -16.69 6.08
CA GLN A 157 -2.58 -17.34 5.35
C GLN A 157 -3.46 -16.34 4.58
N TRP A 158 -3.41 -15.06 4.95
CA TRP A 158 -4.27 -14.02 4.40
C TRP A 158 -3.52 -12.84 3.78
N ARG A 159 -2.25 -12.68 4.13
CA ARG A 159 -1.43 -11.56 3.72
C ARG A 159 -0.03 -12.05 3.34
N ASN A 160 0.44 -11.64 2.19
CA ASN A 160 1.82 -11.84 1.80
C ASN A 160 2.75 -11.02 2.70
N GLU A 161 3.92 -11.58 3.01
CA GLU A 161 4.98 -10.84 3.67
C GLU A 161 5.45 -9.66 2.81
N PRO A 162 5.97 -8.57 3.41
CA PRO A 162 6.55 -7.47 2.64
C PRO A 162 7.62 -7.97 1.66
N GLY A 163 7.60 -7.44 0.45
CA GLY A 163 8.47 -7.88 -0.64
C GLY A 163 8.00 -9.11 -1.40
N THR A 164 6.84 -9.70 -1.04
CA THR A 164 6.34 -10.93 -1.67
C THR A 164 4.92 -10.80 -2.23
N SER A 165 4.36 -9.59 -2.21
CA SER A 165 3.02 -9.32 -2.72
C SER A 165 3.05 -8.89 -4.18
N GLU A 166 2.17 -9.45 -4.99
CA GLU A 166 1.99 -9.06 -6.39
C GLU A 166 1.60 -7.57 -6.55
N HIS A 167 0.91 -7.00 -5.56
CA HIS A 167 0.60 -5.57 -5.55
C HIS A 167 1.85 -4.69 -5.51
N GLU A 168 2.96 -5.17 -4.93
CA GLU A 168 4.21 -4.41 -4.87
C GLU A 168 4.91 -4.32 -6.23
N THR A 169 4.52 -5.16 -7.20
CA THR A 169 5.02 -5.07 -8.58
C THR A 169 4.39 -3.89 -9.35
N GLY A 170 3.23 -3.39 -8.92
CA GLY A 170 2.41 -2.46 -9.69
C GLY A 170 1.62 -3.12 -10.83
N LEU A 171 1.64 -4.46 -10.95
CA LEU A 171 0.98 -5.20 -12.03
C LEU A 171 -0.32 -5.88 -11.59
N ALA A 172 -0.65 -5.88 -10.31
CA ALA A 172 -1.88 -6.44 -9.77
C ALA A 172 -2.90 -5.36 -9.45
N VAL A 173 -4.17 -5.64 -9.72
CA VAL A 173 -5.32 -4.79 -9.40
C VAL A 173 -6.53 -5.63 -9.01
N ASP A 174 -7.21 -5.25 -7.92
CA ASP A 174 -8.48 -5.79 -7.45
C ASP A 174 -9.64 -4.87 -7.82
#